data_bc166ca346a0d1e65aac6369791d7c5d
#
_entry.id   bc166ca346a0d1e65aac6369791d7c5d
#
_cell.length_a   1.000
_cell.length_b   1.000
_cell.length_c   1.000
_cell.angle_alpha   90.00
_cell.angle_beta   90.00
_cell.angle_gamma   90.00
#
_symmetry.space_group_name_H-M   'P 1'
#
loop_
_entity.id
_entity.type
_entity.pdbx_description
1 polymer ?
#
loop_
_entity_poly.entity_id
_entity_poly.type
_entity_poly.pdbx_seq_one_letter_code
_entity_poly.pdbx_strand_id
1 'polypeptide(L)'
;MKTMGIAIWGLGNHALNRILPALSSVQELSLIGVCSRTEKKVVKCAKNWNCYGWTDPNEMLSNPNIDIVYLATPIGVHFKLAIQVLSAGKHVWCEKPLTCDYKDTKTLIQFAKENRKMVTEAFMYLHHSQFSKVQNFVNDRKTGQIRSVICRFGLPNLKNPGFRIDSSLCGGALWDVASYTVSAVIALFPDQHVQILFSEVCKKENFPVDTEGRAVLRFSKGTTAYLEWGVGVGYKNEIDLWSEKGSFYTDKIFSKPENYQPIYRTRDINGNESVDYGDISEQFKEMFYNFYNMFDFPEQIATEYDCILKRARVMDEIVRFADLNRK
;
A
#
# COMPACT_ATOMS: atom_id res chain seq x y z
N MET A 1 -16.40 6.78 21.11
CA MET A 1 -15.15 7.24 20.48
C MET A 1 -15.32 8.67 19.97
N LYS A 2 -14.27 9.48 19.99
CA LYS A 2 -14.31 10.88 19.53
C LYS A 2 -14.13 10.92 18.01
N THR A 3 -14.97 11.65 17.29
CA THR A 3 -14.76 11.91 15.86
C THR A 3 -13.45 12.67 15.66
N MET A 4 -12.59 12.20 14.76
CA MET A 4 -11.30 12.82 14.44
C MET A 4 -11.40 13.63 13.14
N GLY A 5 -10.82 14.83 13.16
CA GLY A 5 -10.75 15.69 11.99
C GLY A 5 -9.62 15.26 11.03
N ILE A 6 -9.96 15.09 9.75
CA ILE A 6 -8.98 14.71 8.72
C ILE A 6 -8.95 15.71 7.58
N ALA A 7 -7.76 16.02 7.09
CA ALA A 7 -7.54 16.78 5.86
C ALA A 7 -6.85 15.93 4.79
N ILE A 8 -7.19 16.15 3.52
CA ILE A 8 -6.55 15.48 2.39
C ILE A 8 -5.56 16.43 1.72
N TRP A 9 -4.29 16.02 1.66
CA TRP A 9 -3.25 16.78 0.97
C TRP A 9 -2.88 16.09 -0.35
N GLY A 10 -3.31 16.68 -1.45
CA GLY A 10 -3.18 16.16 -2.81
C GLY A 10 -4.53 15.83 -3.45
N LEU A 11 -4.86 16.50 -4.56
CA LEU A 11 -6.13 16.33 -5.28
C LEU A 11 -5.90 15.73 -6.68
N GLY A 12 -5.26 14.54 -6.68
CA GLY A 12 -5.17 13.68 -7.85
C GLY A 12 -6.47 12.89 -8.10
N ASN A 13 -6.57 12.22 -9.25
CA ASN A 13 -7.75 11.40 -9.58
C ASN A 13 -8.01 10.30 -8.53
N HIS A 14 -6.96 9.75 -7.94
CA HIS A 14 -7.08 8.75 -6.87
C HIS A 14 -7.79 9.33 -5.64
N ALA A 15 -7.33 10.49 -5.17
CA ALA A 15 -7.95 11.17 -4.02
C ALA A 15 -9.42 11.52 -4.29
N LEU A 16 -9.73 12.04 -5.48
CA LEU A 16 -11.09 12.47 -5.83
C LEU A 16 -12.06 11.30 -6.01
N ASN A 17 -11.61 10.18 -6.60
CA ASN A 17 -12.48 9.09 -7.02
C ASN A 17 -12.50 7.89 -6.08
N ARG A 18 -11.56 7.82 -5.12
CA ARG A 18 -11.43 6.68 -4.18
C ARG A 18 -11.37 7.13 -2.73
N ILE A 19 -10.44 8.03 -2.39
CA ILE A 19 -10.18 8.39 -1.00
C ILE A 19 -11.32 9.21 -0.40
N LEU A 20 -11.74 10.29 -1.05
CA LEU A 20 -12.82 11.15 -0.54
C LEU A 20 -14.17 10.41 -0.42
N PRO A 21 -14.62 9.62 -1.42
CA PRO A 21 -15.85 8.83 -1.27
C PRO A 21 -15.79 7.81 -0.12
N ALA A 22 -14.68 7.07 0.00
CA ALA A 22 -14.53 6.09 1.07
C ALA A 22 -14.48 6.76 2.45
N LEU A 23 -13.75 7.87 2.58
CA LEU A 23 -13.67 8.64 3.81
C LEU A 23 -15.05 9.10 4.30
N SER A 24 -15.89 9.58 3.40
CA SER A 24 -17.24 10.04 3.74
C SER A 24 -18.18 8.95 4.28
N SER A 25 -17.82 7.69 4.11
CA SER A 25 -18.57 6.54 4.61
C SER A 25 -18.13 6.05 6.01
N VAL A 26 -17.10 6.70 6.60
CA VAL A 26 -16.56 6.36 7.94
C VAL A 26 -17.02 7.44 8.93
N GLN A 27 -17.94 7.09 9.83
CA GLN A 27 -18.61 8.05 10.75
C GLN A 27 -17.65 8.62 11.80
N GLU A 28 -16.59 7.91 12.11
CA GLU A 28 -15.56 8.26 13.09
C GLU A 28 -14.60 9.35 12.56
N LEU A 29 -14.65 9.65 11.26
CA LEU A 29 -13.80 10.64 10.60
C LEU A 29 -14.63 11.80 10.05
N SER A 30 -14.17 13.03 10.30
CA SER A 30 -14.77 14.24 9.76
C SER A 30 -13.83 14.90 8.77
N LEU A 31 -14.22 15.01 7.51
CA LEU A 31 -13.44 15.75 6.51
C LEU A 31 -13.47 17.25 6.85
N ILE A 32 -12.36 17.75 7.36
CA ILE A 32 -12.19 19.18 7.67
C ILE A 32 -11.89 19.98 6.40
N GLY A 33 -11.05 19.43 5.51
CA GLY A 33 -10.78 20.11 4.27
C GLY A 33 -9.74 19.44 3.38
N VAL A 34 -9.42 20.13 2.30
CA VAL A 34 -8.53 19.65 1.25
C VAL A 34 -7.46 20.67 0.90
N CYS A 35 -6.25 20.20 0.59
CA CYS A 35 -5.13 21.06 0.21
C CYS A 35 -4.50 20.59 -1.11
N SER A 36 -4.25 21.54 -2.02
CA SER A 36 -3.51 21.28 -3.26
C SER A 36 -2.99 22.58 -3.86
N ARG A 37 -1.88 22.52 -4.60
CA ARG A 37 -1.29 23.66 -5.31
C ARG A 37 -2.17 24.27 -6.40
N THR A 38 -3.22 23.56 -6.84
CA THR A 38 -4.10 23.98 -7.93
C THR A 38 -5.39 24.55 -7.35
N GLU A 39 -5.48 25.87 -7.25
CA GLU A 39 -6.63 26.60 -6.69
C GLU A 39 -7.98 26.16 -7.28
N LYS A 40 -8.08 26.05 -8.59
CA LYS A 40 -9.29 25.59 -9.29
C LYS A 40 -9.79 24.22 -8.78
N LYS A 41 -8.85 23.30 -8.49
CA LYS A 41 -9.20 21.97 -7.93
C LYS A 41 -9.64 22.09 -6.49
N VAL A 42 -8.97 22.92 -5.70
CA VAL A 42 -9.29 23.16 -4.29
C VAL A 42 -10.71 23.72 -4.16
N VAL A 43 -11.02 24.83 -4.85
CA VAL A 43 -12.33 25.48 -4.80
C VAL A 43 -13.45 24.51 -5.21
N LYS A 44 -13.26 23.79 -6.32
CA LYS A 44 -14.26 22.80 -6.78
C LYS A 44 -14.46 21.67 -5.77
N CYS A 45 -13.36 21.12 -5.24
CA CYS A 45 -13.43 20.02 -4.31
C CYS A 45 -14.05 20.45 -2.97
N ALA A 46 -13.61 21.57 -2.41
CA ALA A 46 -14.14 22.11 -1.15
C ALA A 46 -15.65 22.37 -1.23
N LYS A 47 -16.12 22.94 -2.36
CA LYS A 47 -17.55 23.12 -2.61
C LYS A 47 -18.32 21.79 -2.68
N ASN A 48 -17.80 20.80 -3.40
CA ASN A 48 -18.48 19.52 -3.58
C ASN A 48 -18.60 18.70 -2.28
N TRP A 49 -17.61 18.84 -1.40
CA TRP A 49 -17.54 18.09 -0.15
C TRP A 49 -17.91 18.92 1.09
N ASN A 50 -18.35 20.17 0.90
CA ASN A 50 -18.70 21.10 1.97
C ASN A 50 -17.62 21.17 3.10
N CYS A 51 -16.38 21.43 2.69
CA CYS A 51 -15.23 21.46 3.58
C CYS A 51 -14.31 22.66 3.26
N TYR A 52 -13.30 22.90 4.10
CA TYR A 52 -12.31 23.95 3.83
C TYR A 52 -11.42 23.59 2.65
N GLY A 53 -10.90 24.61 1.98
CA GLY A 53 -9.96 24.47 0.88
C GLY A 53 -8.73 25.36 1.06
N TRP A 54 -7.53 24.78 0.96
CA TRP A 54 -6.27 25.52 1.10
C TRP A 54 -5.36 25.31 -0.10
N THR A 55 -4.67 26.36 -0.50
CA THR A 55 -3.54 26.30 -1.44
C THR A 55 -2.21 26.39 -0.70
N ASP A 56 -2.19 27.00 0.50
CA ASP A 56 -1.05 26.99 1.41
C ASP A 56 -1.20 25.84 2.46
N PRO A 57 -0.29 24.89 2.47
CA PRO A 57 -0.31 23.81 3.46
C PRO A 57 -0.08 24.30 4.89
N ASN A 58 0.58 25.44 5.12
CA ASN A 58 0.79 25.96 6.47
C ASN A 58 -0.53 26.43 7.10
N GLU A 59 -1.40 27.04 6.31
CA GLU A 59 -2.75 27.39 6.77
C GLU A 59 -3.55 26.14 7.14
N MET A 60 -3.50 25.09 6.30
CA MET A 60 -4.13 23.80 6.62
C MET A 60 -3.58 23.21 7.92
N LEU A 61 -2.26 23.16 8.06
CA LEU A 61 -1.60 22.53 9.21
C LEU A 61 -1.81 23.32 10.52
N SER A 62 -2.07 24.62 10.44
CA SER A 62 -2.40 25.45 11.62
C SER A 62 -3.84 25.25 12.13
N ASN A 63 -4.72 24.61 11.37
CA ASN A 63 -6.10 24.41 11.78
C ASN A 63 -6.18 23.42 12.95
N PRO A 64 -6.73 23.84 14.12
CA PRO A 64 -6.78 23.00 15.33
C PRO A 64 -7.77 21.84 15.23
N ASN A 65 -8.72 21.88 14.30
CA ASN A 65 -9.71 20.84 14.10
C ASN A 65 -9.18 19.66 13.27
N ILE A 66 -7.95 19.75 12.73
CA ILE A 66 -7.30 18.66 12.01
C ILE A 66 -6.46 17.83 12.98
N ASP A 67 -6.80 16.58 13.15
CA ASP A 67 -6.04 15.59 13.90
C ASP A 67 -5.11 14.78 12.97
N ILE A 68 -5.56 14.50 11.74
CA ILE A 68 -4.93 13.61 10.77
C ILE A 68 -4.77 14.32 9.43
N VAL A 69 -3.65 14.12 8.74
CA VAL A 69 -3.49 14.49 7.33
C VAL A 69 -3.27 13.24 6.50
N TYR A 70 -4.14 13.02 5.51
CA TYR A 70 -3.95 11.99 4.50
C TYR A 70 -3.14 12.55 3.33
N LEU A 71 -1.97 11.99 3.08
CA LEU A 71 -1.10 12.37 1.97
C LEU A 71 -1.45 11.57 0.71
N ALA A 72 -2.04 12.23 -0.27
CA ALA A 72 -2.40 11.68 -1.59
C ALA A 72 -1.57 12.35 -2.73
N THR A 73 -0.31 12.57 -2.45
CA THR A 73 0.67 13.23 -3.33
C THR A 73 1.52 12.21 -4.09
N PRO A 74 2.38 12.63 -5.04
CA PRO A 74 3.39 11.73 -5.62
C PRO A 74 4.39 11.22 -4.57
N ILE A 75 4.87 10.00 -4.76
CA ILE A 75 5.74 9.27 -3.80
C ILE A 75 6.97 10.10 -3.39
N GLY A 76 7.67 10.67 -4.36
CA GLY A 76 8.93 11.40 -4.12
C GLY A 76 8.84 12.62 -3.21
N VAL A 77 7.63 13.07 -2.84
CA VAL A 77 7.45 14.16 -1.87
C VAL A 77 6.91 13.71 -0.52
N HIS A 78 6.52 12.42 -0.36
CA HIS A 78 5.90 11.91 0.85
C HIS A 78 6.74 12.18 2.10
N PHE A 79 8.02 11.85 2.09
CA PHE A 79 8.93 12.05 3.23
C PHE A 79 8.88 13.49 3.74
N LYS A 80 9.13 14.45 2.85
CA LYS A 80 9.15 15.89 3.19
C LYS A 80 7.82 16.35 3.78
N LEU A 81 6.70 15.95 3.14
CA LEU A 81 5.37 16.37 3.57
C LEU A 81 4.97 15.70 4.89
N ALA A 82 5.30 14.43 5.07
CA ALA A 82 5.02 13.70 6.31
C ALA A 82 5.77 14.32 7.51
N ILE A 83 7.05 14.71 7.34
CA ILE A 83 7.79 15.46 8.36
C ILE A 83 7.10 16.77 8.72
N GLN A 84 6.60 17.53 7.72
CA GLN A 84 5.87 18.79 7.97
C GLN A 84 4.59 18.54 8.78
N VAL A 85 3.82 17.51 8.44
CA VAL A 85 2.59 17.12 9.14
C VAL A 85 2.89 16.74 10.60
N LEU A 86 3.89 15.89 10.82
CA LEU A 86 4.30 15.45 12.17
C LEU A 86 4.81 16.62 13.01
N SER A 87 5.60 17.54 12.42
CA SER A 87 6.10 18.76 13.08
C SER A 87 4.97 19.70 13.49
N ALA A 88 3.84 19.70 12.75
CA ALA A 88 2.63 20.43 13.11
C ALA A 88 1.77 19.69 14.17
N GLY A 89 2.27 18.59 14.73
CA GLY A 89 1.59 17.81 15.76
C GLY A 89 0.38 17.01 15.25
N LYS A 90 0.32 16.69 13.95
CA LYS A 90 -0.76 15.91 13.35
C LYS A 90 -0.30 14.47 13.06
N HIS A 91 -1.26 13.53 12.96
CA HIS A 91 -1.02 12.16 12.49
C HIS A 91 -0.92 12.12 10.97
N VAL A 92 -0.17 11.16 10.43
CA VAL A 92 0.02 10.97 8.99
C VAL A 92 -0.61 9.65 8.54
N TRP A 93 -1.53 9.71 7.60
CA TRP A 93 -1.96 8.56 6.81
C TRP A 93 -1.48 8.81 5.37
N CYS A 94 -0.64 7.95 4.85
CA CYS A 94 0.08 8.24 3.61
C CYS A 94 -0.18 7.18 2.54
N GLU A 95 -0.37 7.63 1.29
CA GLU A 95 -0.37 6.73 0.14
C GLU A 95 0.91 5.89 0.07
N LYS A 96 0.76 4.72 -0.51
CA LYS A 96 1.84 3.76 -0.70
C LYS A 96 2.71 4.10 -1.94
N PRO A 97 3.98 3.69 -1.94
CA PRO A 97 4.78 3.40 -0.77
C PRO A 97 5.05 4.67 0.05
N LEU A 98 5.30 4.47 1.34
CA LEU A 98 5.48 5.60 2.27
C LEU A 98 6.62 6.52 1.84
N THR A 99 7.74 5.95 1.41
CA THR A 99 8.88 6.66 0.80
C THR A 99 9.53 5.79 -0.29
N CYS A 100 10.49 6.35 -1.03
CA CYS A 100 11.29 5.62 -2.02
C CYS A 100 12.65 5.16 -1.49
N ASP A 101 12.90 5.29 -0.21
CA ASP A 101 14.20 4.99 0.40
C ASP A 101 14.01 4.46 1.82
N TYR A 102 14.72 3.38 2.15
CA TYR A 102 14.64 2.78 3.49
C TYR A 102 15.13 3.72 4.59
N LYS A 103 16.15 4.52 4.31
CA LYS A 103 16.70 5.49 5.28
C LYS A 103 15.67 6.56 5.62
N ASP A 104 14.98 7.09 4.61
CA ASP A 104 13.91 8.07 4.78
C ASP A 104 12.75 7.47 5.57
N THR A 105 12.33 6.24 5.23
CA THR A 105 11.30 5.52 5.99
C THR A 105 11.69 5.38 7.46
N LYS A 106 12.93 4.93 7.73
CA LYS A 106 13.43 4.75 9.10
C LYS A 106 13.43 6.06 9.88
N THR A 107 13.90 7.14 9.24
CA THR A 107 13.92 8.48 9.85
C THR A 107 12.52 8.96 10.16
N LEU A 108 11.58 8.78 9.23
CA LEU A 108 10.18 9.19 9.40
C LEU A 108 9.49 8.44 10.56
N ILE A 109 9.66 7.12 10.62
CA ILE A 109 9.09 6.30 11.70
C ILE A 109 9.69 6.68 13.07
N GLN A 110 11.00 6.93 13.12
CA GLN A 110 11.64 7.40 14.35
C GLN A 110 11.09 8.76 14.78
N PHE A 111 10.97 9.70 13.85
CA PHE A 111 10.41 11.03 14.12
C PHE A 111 8.95 10.96 14.58
N ALA A 112 8.15 10.06 14.01
CA ALA A 112 6.77 9.81 14.44
C ALA A 112 6.70 9.31 15.89
N LYS A 113 7.57 8.34 16.25
CA LYS A 113 7.67 7.81 17.64
C LYS A 113 8.04 8.91 18.63
N GLU A 114 9.05 9.73 18.33
CA GLU A 114 9.51 10.84 19.18
C GLU A 114 8.41 11.89 19.40
N ASN A 115 7.59 12.16 18.38
CA ASN A 115 6.48 13.09 18.46
C ASN A 115 5.17 12.46 18.96
N ARG A 116 5.16 11.16 19.27
CA ARG A 116 3.96 10.40 19.68
C ARG A 116 2.80 10.55 18.69
N LYS A 117 3.12 10.48 17.39
CA LYS A 117 2.16 10.56 16.30
C LYS A 117 2.17 9.26 15.50
N MET A 118 1.01 8.91 14.98
CA MET A 118 0.86 7.73 14.13
C MET A 118 1.21 8.07 12.67
N VAL A 119 1.92 7.14 12.04
CA VAL A 119 2.13 7.09 10.58
C VAL A 119 1.61 5.75 10.09
N THR A 120 0.82 5.74 9.02
CA THR A 120 0.36 4.51 8.34
C THR A 120 0.67 4.58 6.85
N GLU A 121 0.77 3.39 6.23
CA GLU A 121 0.98 3.23 4.80
C GLU A 121 -0.25 2.59 4.14
N ALA A 122 -0.86 3.28 3.17
CA ALA A 122 -2.19 2.97 2.64
C ALA A 122 -2.20 1.82 1.62
N PHE A 123 -1.89 0.61 2.07
CA PHE A 123 -2.14 -0.61 1.29
C PHE A 123 -3.57 -1.12 1.52
N MET A 124 -4.55 -0.50 0.90
CA MET A 124 -5.97 -0.74 1.13
C MET A 124 -6.39 -2.22 1.03
N TYR A 125 -5.77 -3.01 0.15
CA TYR A 125 -6.11 -4.41 -0.06
C TYR A 125 -5.79 -5.30 1.15
N LEU A 126 -4.82 -4.91 2.02
CA LEU A 126 -4.48 -5.64 3.26
C LEU A 126 -5.63 -5.64 4.25
N HIS A 127 -6.53 -4.67 4.15
CA HIS A 127 -7.69 -4.51 5.02
C HIS A 127 -8.97 -5.15 4.47
N HIS A 128 -8.93 -5.68 3.24
CA HIS A 128 -10.06 -6.34 2.62
C HIS A 128 -10.21 -7.80 3.08
N SER A 129 -11.44 -8.28 3.25
CA SER A 129 -11.76 -9.66 3.64
C SER A 129 -11.07 -10.73 2.77
N GLN A 130 -10.86 -10.43 1.49
CA GLN A 130 -10.11 -11.29 0.58
C GLN A 130 -8.69 -11.58 1.06
N PHE A 131 -7.96 -10.57 1.54
CA PHE A 131 -6.61 -10.77 2.04
C PHE A 131 -6.60 -11.54 3.37
N SER A 132 -7.58 -11.30 4.24
CA SER A 132 -7.77 -12.08 5.45
C SER A 132 -7.99 -13.58 5.15
N LYS A 133 -8.71 -13.91 4.07
CA LYS A 133 -8.88 -15.30 3.63
C LYS A 133 -7.53 -15.93 3.21
N VAL A 134 -6.67 -15.18 2.52
CA VAL A 134 -5.30 -15.61 2.18
C VAL A 134 -4.46 -15.85 3.44
N GLN A 135 -4.51 -14.91 4.41
CA GLN A 135 -3.82 -15.05 5.70
C GLN A 135 -4.31 -16.27 6.48
N ASN A 136 -5.61 -16.53 6.49
CA ASN A 136 -6.20 -17.70 7.15
C ASN A 136 -5.68 -19.00 6.54
N PHE A 137 -5.53 -19.08 5.21
CA PHE A 137 -4.94 -20.25 4.56
C PHE A 137 -3.48 -20.45 4.98
N VAL A 138 -2.69 -19.39 5.06
CA VAL A 138 -1.27 -19.45 5.50
C VAL A 138 -1.14 -19.88 6.96
N ASN A 139 -2.06 -19.45 7.81
CA ASN A 139 -2.01 -19.69 9.26
C ASN A 139 -2.75 -20.97 9.70
N ASP A 140 -3.51 -21.62 8.81
CA ASP A 140 -4.21 -22.87 9.14
C ASP A 140 -3.17 -24.03 9.24
N ARG A 141 -3.08 -24.63 10.42
CA ARG A 141 -2.22 -25.80 10.65
C ARG A 141 -2.53 -26.98 9.74
N LYS A 142 -3.77 -27.09 9.24
CA LYS A 142 -4.19 -28.14 8.32
C LYS A 142 -3.55 -28.00 6.94
N THR A 143 -3.16 -26.80 6.55
CA THR A 143 -2.47 -26.51 5.30
C THR A 143 -1.03 -27.06 5.27
N GLY A 144 -0.41 -27.21 6.45
CA GLY A 144 1.01 -27.54 6.56
C GLY A 144 1.91 -26.37 6.20
N GLN A 145 3.17 -26.63 5.92
CA GLN A 145 4.12 -25.58 5.57
C GLN A 145 3.83 -25.00 4.18
N ILE A 146 3.81 -23.68 4.08
CA ILE A 146 3.77 -23.00 2.77
C ILE A 146 5.12 -23.18 2.08
N ARG A 147 5.11 -23.80 0.91
CA ARG A 147 6.30 -24.04 0.08
C ARG A 147 6.65 -22.83 -0.76
N SER A 148 5.65 -22.30 -1.45
CA SER A 148 5.84 -21.11 -2.28
C SER A 148 4.62 -20.20 -2.33
N VAL A 149 4.90 -18.93 -2.63
CA VAL A 149 3.92 -17.89 -2.92
C VAL A 149 4.31 -17.23 -4.23
N ILE A 150 3.37 -17.09 -5.16
CA ILE A 150 3.55 -16.32 -6.39
C ILE A 150 2.64 -15.10 -6.32
N CYS A 151 3.20 -13.90 -6.42
CA CYS A 151 2.47 -12.65 -6.51
C CYS A 151 2.76 -11.98 -7.85
N ARG A 152 1.72 -11.70 -8.64
CA ARG A 152 1.84 -11.01 -9.93
C ARG A 152 0.95 -9.78 -9.97
N PHE A 153 1.54 -8.65 -10.32
CA PHE A 153 0.78 -7.43 -10.56
C PHE A 153 1.24 -6.74 -11.83
N GLY A 154 0.52 -6.96 -12.92
CA GLY A 154 0.75 -6.40 -14.25
C GLY A 154 -0.39 -5.47 -14.64
N LEU A 155 -0.06 -4.27 -15.10
CA LEU A 155 -1.00 -3.26 -15.55
C LEU A 155 -0.77 -2.95 -17.05
N PRO A 156 -1.82 -2.73 -17.85
CA PRO A 156 -1.67 -2.21 -19.20
C PRO A 156 -1.15 -0.77 -19.18
N ASN A 157 -0.82 -0.24 -20.36
CA ASN A 157 -0.37 1.14 -20.51
C ASN A 157 -1.38 2.11 -19.90
N LEU A 158 -0.89 3.00 -19.06
CA LEU A 158 -1.68 4.05 -18.44
C LEU A 158 -1.88 5.20 -19.45
N LYS A 159 -3.14 5.57 -19.72
CA LYS A 159 -3.45 6.70 -20.64
C LYS A 159 -2.89 8.03 -20.14
N ASN A 160 -2.86 8.24 -18.83
CA ASN A 160 -2.36 9.46 -18.19
C ASN A 160 -1.46 9.07 -17.01
N PRO A 161 -0.19 8.70 -17.26
CA PRO A 161 0.69 8.16 -16.24
C PRO A 161 1.07 9.17 -15.15
N GLY A 162 1.07 10.47 -15.46
CA GLY A 162 1.41 11.52 -14.49
C GLY A 162 2.82 11.35 -13.91
N PHE A 163 2.96 11.43 -12.59
CA PHE A 163 4.26 11.28 -11.90
C PHE A 163 4.90 9.90 -12.07
N ARG A 164 4.15 8.89 -12.52
CA ARG A 164 4.64 7.51 -12.67
C ARG A 164 5.74 7.34 -13.73
N ILE A 165 5.91 8.34 -14.59
CA ILE A 165 7.00 8.39 -15.57
C ILE A 165 8.08 9.43 -15.20
N ASP A 166 8.01 10.01 -14.02
CA ASP A 166 8.96 11.00 -13.52
C ASP A 166 9.85 10.36 -12.45
N SER A 167 11.12 10.12 -12.79
CA SER A 167 12.10 9.52 -11.88
C SER A 167 12.38 10.39 -10.65
N SER A 168 12.26 11.71 -10.77
CA SER A 168 12.46 12.63 -9.63
C SER A 168 11.34 12.56 -8.59
N LEU A 169 10.19 12.01 -8.99
CA LEU A 169 9.03 11.75 -8.13
C LEU A 169 8.87 10.27 -7.76
N CYS A 170 9.94 9.47 -7.92
CA CYS A 170 9.95 8.03 -7.71
C CYS A 170 8.92 7.30 -8.60
N GLY A 171 8.79 7.73 -9.86
CA GLY A 171 8.03 7.00 -10.86
C GLY A 171 8.70 5.67 -11.18
N GLY A 172 7.96 4.80 -11.87
CA GLY A 172 8.40 3.46 -12.25
C GLY A 172 7.52 2.37 -11.69
N ALA A 173 7.60 1.20 -12.33
CA ALA A 173 6.81 0.04 -11.94
C ALA A 173 7.26 -0.54 -10.59
N LEU A 174 8.54 -0.39 -10.25
CA LEU A 174 9.07 -0.85 -8.97
C LEU A 174 8.33 -0.21 -7.78
N TRP A 175 8.30 1.13 -7.70
CA TRP A 175 7.66 1.80 -6.57
C TRP A 175 6.14 1.75 -6.63
N ASP A 176 5.56 1.89 -7.82
CA ASP A 176 4.10 1.93 -7.95
C ASP A 176 3.43 0.55 -7.86
N VAL A 177 4.05 -0.49 -8.43
CA VAL A 177 3.43 -1.82 -8.62
C VAL A 177 4.11 -2.90 -7.79
N ALA A 178 5.46 -3.01 -7.77
CA ALA A 178 6.14 -4.03 -6.98
C ALA A 178 5.90 -3.88 -5.48
N SER A 179 5.70 -2.65 -5.00
CA SER A 179 5.35 -2.39 -3.60
C SER A 179 4.14 -3.20 -3.12
N TYR A 180 3.17 -3.49 -4.00
CA TYR A 180 2.03 -4.36 -3.68
C TYR A 180 2.45 -5.82 -3.49
N THR A 181 3.25 -6.36 -4.41
CA THR A 181 3.68 -7.77 -4.33
C THR A 181 4.59 -8.01 -3.13
N VAL A 182 5.48 -7.05 -2.83
CA VAL A 182 6.33 -7.07 -1.63
C VAL A 182 5.49 -6.95 -0.37
N SER A 183 4.54 -6.00 -0.30
CA SER A 183 3.70 -5.81 0.88
C SER A 183 2.86 -7.05 1.21
N ALA A 184 2.40 -7.79 0.19
CA ALA A 184 1.62 -9.02 0.38
C ALA A 184 2.43 -10.09 1.10
N VAL A 185 3.63 -10.41 0.60
CA VAL A 185 4.43 -11.48 1.19
C VAL A 185 4.99 -11.10 2.57
N ILE A 186 5.27 -9.81 2.81
CA ILE A 186 5.65 -9.34 4.14
C ILE A 186 4.48 -9.46 5.13
N ALA A 187 3.25 -9.13 4.72
CA ALA A 187 2.06 -9.26 5.55
C ALA A 187 1.65 -10.73 5.82
N LEU A 188 2.01 -11.66 4.92
CA LEU A 188 1.79 -13.09 5.14
C LEU A 188 2.81 -13.72 6.09
N PHE A 189 4.03 -13.19 6.15
CA PHE A 189 5.13 -13.73 6.97
C PHE A 189 5.82 -12.62 7.79
N PRO A 190 5.08 -11.92 8.68
CA PRO A 190 5.58 -10.74 9.38
C PRO A 190 6.78 -11.06 10.27
N ASP A 191 6.80 -12.22 10.93
CA ASP A 191 7.81 -12.61 11.91
C ASP A 191 9.03 -13.32 11.28
N GLN A 192 9.05 -13.51 9.94
CA GLN A 192 10.11 -14.23 9.28
C GLN A 192 11.15 -13.27 8.68
N HIS A 193 12.43 -13.61 8.84
CA HIS A 193 13.50 -12.93 8.11
C HIS A 193 13.40 -13.23 6.61
N VAL A 194 13.77 -12.25 5.78
CA VAL A 194 13.73 -12.33 4.32
C VAL A 194 15.12 -12.17 3.75
N GLN A 195 15.47 -13.03 2.79
CA GLN A 195 16.68 -12.95 1.96
C GLN A 195 16.28 -12.82 0.49
N ILE A 196 16.91 -11.89 -0.23
CA ILE A 196 16.77 -11.80 -1.68
C ILE A 196 17.68 -12.86 -2.32
N LEU A 197 17.11 -13.77 -3.11
CA LEU A 197 17.85 -14.77 -3.88
C LEU A 197 18.13 -14.29 -5.30
N PHE A 198 17.20 -13.52 -5.87
CA PHE A 198 17.30 -12.95 -7.20
C PHE A 198 16.45 -11.68 -7.28
N SER A 199 16.89 -10.71 -8.03
CA SER A 199 16.06 -9.62 -8.50
C SER A 199 16.55 -9.05 -9.82
N GLU A 200 15.60 -8.58 -10.62
CA GLU A 200 15.80 -7.90 -11.88
C GLU A 200 14.79 -6.76 -11.99
N VAL A 201 15.28 -5.57 -12.32
CA VAL A 201 14.47 -4.39 -12.59
C VAL A 201 14.78 -3.93 -13.99
N CYS A 202 13.78 -3.99 -14.88
CA CYS A 202 13.96 -3.73 -16.30
C CYS A 202 13.33 -2.40 -16.71
N LYS A 203 14.00 -1.74 -17.65
CA LYS A 203 13.55 -0.52 -18.27
C LYS A 203 13.44 -0.73 -19.77
N LYS A 204 12.27 -0.46 -20.35
CA LYS A 204 12.12 -0.48 -21.82
C LYS A 204 12.99 0.60 -22.44
N GLU A 205 13.47 0.32 -23.65
CA GLU A 205 14.22 1.28 -24.44
C GLU A 205 13.46 2.61 -24.56
N ASN A 206 14.17 3.73 -24.40
CA ASN A 206 13.61 5.08 -24.44
C ASN A 206 12.49 5.41 -23.42
N PHE A 207 12.30 4.58 -22.38
CA PHE A 207 11.39 4.91 -21.32
C PHE A 207 12.12 5.61 -20.16
N PRO A 208 11.55 6.63 -19.49
CA PRO A 208 12.30 7.41 -18.48
C PRO A 208 12.56 6.64 -17.17
N VAL A 209 11.71 5.67 -16.85
CA VAL A 209 11.73 4.88 -15.60
C VAL A 209 11.67 3.39 -15.89
N ASP A 210 11.83 2.54 -14.88
CA ASP A 210 11.62 1.10 -14.99
C ASP A 210 10.16 0.78 -15.33
N THR A 211 9.96 -0.30 -16.07
CA THR A 211 8.64 -0.70 -16.56
C THR A 211 8.18 -2.06 -16.06
N GLU A 212 9.12 -2.92 -15.66
CA GLU A 212 8.82 -4.27 -15.18
C GLU A 212 9.97 -4.82 -14.34
N GLY A 213 9.73 -5.90 -13.64
CA GLY A 213 10.76 -6.60 -12.90
C GLY A 213 10.23 -7.85 -12.22
N ARG A 214 11.15 -8.54 -11.56
CA ARG A 214 10.87 -9.76 -10.81
C ARG A 214 11.85 -9.92 -9.66
N ALA A 215 11.43 -10.62 -8.62
CA ALA A 215 12.28 -10.96 -7.50
C ALA A 215 11.93 -12.35 -6.94
N VAL A 216 12.94 -13.04 -6.40
CA VAL A 216 12.78 -14.29 -5.67
C VAL A 216 13.28 -14.07 -4.25
N LEU A 217 12.40 -14.28 -3.29
CA LEU A 217 12.66 -14.08 -1.87
C LEU A 217 12.62 -15.43 -1.13
N ARG A 218 13.49 -15.62 -0.14
CA ARG A 218 13.48 -16.77 0.77
C ARG A 218 13.16 -16.30 2.18
N PHE A 219 12.12 -16.85 2.76
CA PHE A 219 11.78 -16.66 4.17
C PHE A 219 12.47 -17.67 5.07
N SER A 220 12.79 -17.29 6.32
CA SER A 220 13.60 -18.07 7.24
C SER A 220 13.04 -19.46 7.57
N LYS A 221 11.72 -19.66 7.47
CA LYS A 221 11.07 -20.98 7.64
C LYS A 221 10.99 -21.79 6.35
N GLY A 222 11.69 -21.38 5.28
CA GLY A 222 11.85 -22.15 4.04
C GLY A 222 10.87 -21.82 2.92
N THR A 223 9.86 -20.96 3.13
CA THR A 223 8.96 -20.50 2.08
C THR A 223 9.72 -19.67 1.04
N THR A 224 9.48 -19.90 -0.25
CA THR A 224 10.01 -19.06 -1.35
C THR A 224 8.89 -18.24 -1.94
N ALA A 225 9.10 -16.94 -2.12
CA ALA A 225 8.17 -16.06 -2.81
C ALA A 225 8.73 -15.63 -4.18
N TYR A 226 7.89 -15.69 -5.19
CA TYR A 226 8.15 -15.24 -6.57
C TYR A 226 7.29 -14.02 -6.84
N LEU A 227 7.93 -12.89 -7.10
CA LEU A 227 7.28 -11.62 -7.32
C LEU A 227 7.51 -11.16 -8.75
N GLU A 228 6.44 -10.80 -9.45
CA GLU A 228 6.50 -10.23 -10.80
C GLU A 228 5.62 -8.99 -10.87
N TRP A 229 6.11 -7.95 -11.50
CA TRP A 229 5.39 -6.69 -11.66
C TRP A 229 5.69 -6.03 -13.01
N GLY A 230 4.75 -5.21 -13.48
CA GLY A 230 4.98 -4.47 -14.72
C GLY A 230 3.88 -3.47 -15.05
N VAL A 231 4.28 -2.45 -15.84
CA VAL A 231 3.39 -1.47 -16.47
C VAL A 231 3.60 -1.51 -17.98
N GLY A 232 2.50 -1.51 -18.74
CA GLY A 232 2.55 -1.71 -20.20
C GLY A 232 2.70 -3.17 -20.60
N VAL A 233 2.18 -4.07 -19.76
CA VAL A 233 2.12 -5.52 -19.96
C VAL A 233 0.66 -6.00 -19.90
N GLY A 234 0.42 -7.27 -20.16
CA GLY A 234 -0.91 -7.89 -19.98
C GLY A 234 -1.38 -7.78 -18.54
N TYR A 235 -2.68 -7.55 -18.34
CA TYR A 235 -3.23 -7.46 -16.99
C TYR A 235 -3.05 -8.75 -16.20
N LYS A 236 -2.44 -8.64 -15.04
CA LYS A 236 -2.33 -9.68 -14.02
C LYS A 236 -2.51 -9.03 -12.64
N ASN A 237 -3.24 -9.70 -11.75
CA ASN A 237 -3.45 -9.22 -10.39
C ASN A 237 -3.86 -10.42 -9.56
N GLU A 238 -2.90 -11.17 -9.03
CA GLU A 238 -3.17 -12.48 -8.44
C GLU A 238 -2.16 -12.85 -7.34
N ILE A 239 -2.60 -13.76 -6.50
CA ILE A 239 -1.77 -14.49 -5.56
C ILE A 239 -2.07 -15.99 -5.66
N ASP A 240 -1.00 -16.79 -5.70
CA ASP A 240 -1.05 -18.25 -5.75
C ASP A 240 -0.13 -18.81 -4.65
N LEU A 241 -0.67 -19.69 -3.80
CA LEU A 241 0.04 -20.31 -2.70
C LEU A 241 0.07 -21.83 -2.88
N TRP A 242 1.23 -22.42 -2.72
CA TRP A 242 1.41 -23.86 -2.67
C TRP A 242 1.95 -24.28 -1.30
N SER A 243 1.28 -25.25 -0.69
CA SER A 243 1.61 -25.77 0.62
C SER A 243 1.86 -27.28 0.59
N GLU A 244 2.22 -27.85 1.73
CA GLU A 244 2.39 -29.31 1.88
C GLU A 244 1.12 -30.10 1.60
N LYS A 245 -0.05 -29.52 1.88
CA LYS A 245 -1.32 -30.27 1.87
C LYS A 245 -2.36 -29.68 0.90
N GLY A 246 -1.95 -28.71 0.06
CA GLY A 246 -2.87 -28.13 -0.92
C GLY A 246 -2.36 -26.84 -1.53
N SER A 247 -3.25 -26.17 -2.25
CA SER A 247 -2.97 -24.87 -2.86
C SER A 247 -4.16 -23.92 -2.72
N PHE A 248 -3.88 -22.61 -2.84
CA PHE A 248 -4.87 -21.55 -2.80
C PHE A 248 -4.57 -20.52 -3.87
N TYR A 249 -5.57 -20.12 -4.62
CA TYR A 249 -5.46 -19.09 -5.65
C TYR A 249 -6.61 -18.08 -5.56
N THR A 250 -6.31 -16.81 -5.75
CA THR A 250 -7.30 -15.76 -5.97
C THR A 250 -6.75 -14.66 -6.87
N ASP A 251 -7.60 -14.04 -7.66
CA ASP A 251 -7.26 -12.91 -8.52
C ASP A 251 -7.78 -11.57 -7.98
N LYS A 252 -7.41 -10.47 -8.66
CA LYS A 252 -7.78 -9.09 -8.29
C LYS A 252 -7.50 -8.77 -6.81
N ILE A 253 -6.42 -9.34 -6.27
CA ILE A 253 -6.09 -9.20 -4.86
C ILE A 253 -5.69 -7.76 -4.50
N PHE A 254 -4.87 -7.09 -5.32
CA PHE A 254 -4.28 -5.78 -5.02
C PHE A 254 -5.21 -4.61 -5.32
N SER A 255 -5.87 -4.62 -6.47
CA SER A 255 -6.79 -3.57 -6.91
C SER A 255 -8.02 -4.19 -7.54
N LYS A 256 -9.19 -3.77 -7.11
CA LYS A 256 -10.47 -4.31 -7.53
C LYS A 256 -11.56 -3.24 -7.59
N PRO A 257 -12.64 -3.45 -8.39
CA PRO A 257 -13.86 -2.64 -8.29
C PRO A 257 -14.53 -2.79 -6.92
N GLU A 258 -15.29 -1.79 -6.50
CA GLU A 258 -16.01 -1.78 -5.21
C GLU A 258 -17.03 -2.92 -5.07
N ASN A 259 -17.66 -3.30 -6.18
CA ASN A 259 -18.65 -4.38 -6.24
C ASN A 259 -18.06 -5.74 -6.62
N TYR A 260 -16.73 -5.90 -6.52
CA TYR A 260 -16.10 -7.18 -6.85
C TYR A 260 -16.34 -8.21 -5.76
N GLN A 261 -16.89 -9.35 -6.14
CA GLN A 261 -17.00 -10.52 -5.30
C GLN A 261 -15.75 -11.39 -5.49
N PRO A 262 -14.91 -11.58 -4.47
CA PRO A 262 -13.70 -12.41 -4.58
C PRO A 262 -14.05 -13.88 -4.86
N ILE A 263 -13.21 -14.52 -5.67
CA ILE A 263 -13.29 -15.95 -5.97
C ILE A 263 -12.05 -16.62 -5.44
N TYR A 264 -12.21 -17.67 -4.66
CA TYR A 264 -11.14 -18.48 -4.10
C TYR A 264 -11.14 -19.87 -4.72
N ARG A 265 -10.00 -20.32 -5.20
CA ARG A 265 -9.81 -21.69 -5.69
C ARG A 265 -8.82 -22.40 -4.78
N THR A 266 -9.25 -23.49 -4.19
CA THR A 266 -8.39 -24.32 -3.35
C THR A 266 -8.29 -25.72 -3.91
N ARG A 267 -7.15 -26.38 -3.70
CA ARG A 267 -7.01 -27.81 -3.97
C ARG A 267 -6.46 -28.49 -2.73
N ASP A 268 -7.01 -29.66 -2.42
CA ASP A 268 -6.49 -30.52 -1.35
C ASP A 268 -5.25 -31.31 -1.82
N ILE A 269 -4.68 -32.13 -0.94
CA ILE A 269 -3.52 -32.98 -1.23
C ILE A 269 -3.81 -34.02 -2.32
N ASN A 270 -5.05 -34.39 -2.55
CA ASN A 270 -5.47 -35.35 -3.56
C ASN A 270 -5.82 -34.70 -4.90
N GLY A 271 -5.73 -33.36 -4.98
CA GLY A 271 -6.04 -32.59 -6.18
C GLY A 271 -7.53 -32.23 -6.35
N ASN A 272 -8.38 -32.54 -5.38
CA ASN A 272 -9.80 -32.15 -5.42
C ASN A 272 -9.90 -30.62 -5.32
N GLU A 273 -10.58 -30.01 -6.31
CA GLU A 273 -10.76 -28.57 -6.36
C GLU A 273 -12.05 -28.14 -5.67
N SER A 274 -11.98 -27.04 -4.92
CA SER A 274 -13.13 -26.31 -4.38
C SER A 274 -13.07 -24.85 -4.83
N VAL A 275 -14.23 -24.27 -5.11
CA VAL A 275 -14.39 -22.86 -5.46
C VAL A 275 -15.34 -22.21 -4.45
N ASP A 276 -14.84 -21.21 -3.74
CA ASP A 276 -15.60 -20.42 -2.78
C ASP A 276 -15.70 -18.97 -3.24
N TYR A 277 -16.71 -18.26 -2.75
CA TYR A 277 -16.95 -16.85 -3.02
C TYR A 277 -16.84 -16.04 -1.73
N GLY A 278 -16.16 -14.91 -1.79
CA GLY A 278 -16.05 -13.99 -0.67
C GLY A 278 -17.16 -12.94 -0.65
N ASP A 279 -17.17 -12.16 0.42
CA ASP A 279 -18.08 -11.04 0.56
C ASP A 279 -17.60 -9.84 -0.27
N ILE A 280 -18.54 -9.08 -0.80
CA ILE A 280 -18.28 -7.79 -1.41
C ILE A 280 -17.99 -6.82 -0.26
N SER A 281 -16.82 -6.18 -0.27
CA SER A 281 -16.47 -5.14 0.70
C SER A 281 -15.67 -4.01 0.05
N GLU A 282 -15.68 -2.85 0.70
CA GLU A 282 -15.03 -1.64 0.18
C GLU A 282 -13.68 -1.44 0.90
N GLN A 283 -12.58 -1.77 0.19
CA GLN A 283 -11.23 -1.85 0.75
C GLN A 283 -10.69 -0.54 1.36
N PHE A 284 -11.07 0.63 0.81
CA PHE A 284 -10.61 1.92 1.35
C PHE A 284 -11.37 2.29 2.63
N LYS A 285 -12.66 1.99 2.69
CA LYS A 285 -13.46 2.16 3.91
C LYS A 285 -12.92 1.29 5.04
N GLU A 286 -12.68 -0.01 4.76
CA GLU A 286 -12.11 -0.94 5.73
C GLU A 286 -10.72 -0.48 6.21
N MET A 287 -9.90 0.05 5.30
CA MET A 287 -8.59 0.62 5.64
C MET A 287 -8.73 1.81 6.60
N PHE A 288 -9.59 2.76 6.31
CA PHE A 288 -9.79 3.93 7.18
C PHE A 288 -10.32 3.53 8.54
N TYR A 289 -11.26 2.60 8.58
CA TYR A 289 -11.79 2.08 9.83
C TYR A 289 -10.70 1.40 10.66
N ASN A 290 -9.87 0.57 10.04
CA ASN A 290 -8.77 -0.10 10.72
C ASN A 290 -7.69 0.91 11.20
N PHE A 291 -7.35 1.91 10.39
CA PHE A 291 -6.41 2.97 10.81
C PHE A 291 -6.95 3.77 12.00
N TYR A 292 -8.23 4.08 11.98
CA TYR A 292 -8.88 4.72 13.13
C TYR A 292 -8.82 3.85 14.39
N ASN A 293 -9.13 2.57 14.28
CA ASN A 293 -9.10 1.67 15.42
C ASN A 293 -7.70 1.51 16.05
N MET A 294 -6.63 1.69 15.29
CA MET A 294 -5.27 1.64 15.83
C MET A 294 -5.00 2.68 16.93
N PHE A 295 -5.77 3.75 17.02
CA PHE A 295 -5.62 4.73 18.10
C PHE A 295 -5.96 4.14 19.48
N ASP A 296 -6.83 3.15 19.54
CA ASP A 296 -7.19 2.45 20.77
C ASP A 296 -6.25 1.25 21.09
N PHE A 297 -5.36 0.89 20.15
CA PHE A 297 -4.47 -0.27 20.24
C PHE A 297 -3.01 0.10 19.87
N PRO A 298 -2.25 0.72 20.80
CA PRO A 298 -0.86 1.16 20.53
C PRO A 298 0.08 0.05 20.02
N GLU A 299 -0.16 -1.21 20.42
CA GLU A 299 0.59 -2.37 19.93
C GLU A 299 0.41 -2.62 18.44
N GLN A 300 -0.76 -2.29 17.87
CA GLN A 300 -1.00 -2.39 16.43
C GLN A 300 -0.20 -1.33 15.67
N ILE A 301 -0.01 -0.13 16.24
CA ILE A 301 0.84 0.92 15.66
C ILE A 301 2.30 0.44 15.62
N ALA A 302 2.78 -0.21 16.68
CA ALA A 302 4.14 -0.77 16.71
C ALA A 302 4.33 -1.85 15.64
N THR A 303 3.35 -2.76 15.51
CA THR A 303 3.34 -3.81 14.49
C THR A 303 3.33 -3.21 13.07
N GLU A 304 2.53 -2.17 12.82
CA GLU A 304 2.50 -1.49 11.53
C GLU A 304 3.85 -0.84 11.20
N TYR A 305 4.51 -0.21 12.18
CA TYR A 305 5.85 0.36 11.99
C TYR A 305 6.89 -0.70 11.60
N ASP A 306 6.85 -1.87 12.24
CA ASP A 306 7.75 -2.98 11.91
C ASP A 306 7.49 -3.50 10.49
N CYS A 307 6.22 -3.60 10.09
CA CYS A 307 5.83 -3.96 8.73
C CYS A 307 6.28 -2.91 7.70
N ILE A 308 6.07 -1.62 7.96
CA ILE A 308 6.52 -0.52 7.10
C ILE A 308 8.04 -0.59 6.91
N LEU A 309 8.81 -0.70 7.99
CA LEU A 309 10.27 -0.77 7.95
C LEU A 309 10.74 -2.00 7.17
N LYS A 310 10.09 -3.14 7.35
CA LYS A 310 10.42 -4.38 6.65
C LYS A 310 10.12 -4.28 5.16
N ARG A 311 8.95 -3.74 4.77
CA ARG A 311 8.60 -3.47 3.37
C ARG A 311 9.64 -2.56 2.69
N ALA A 312 9.94 -1.43 3.30
CA ALA A 312 10.89 -0.47 2.76
C ALA A 312 12.30 -1.07 2.61
N ARG A 313 12.76 -1.85 3.61
CA ARG A 313 14.04 -2.55 3.54
C ARG A 313 14.09 -3.55 2.40
N VAL A 314 13.07 -4.38 2.24
CA VAL A 314 13.01 -5.37 1.16
C VAL A 314 12.97 -4.71 -0.21
N MET A 315 12.23 -3.61 -0.38
CA MET A 315 12.23 -2.83 -1.61
C MET A 315 13.62 -2.29 -1.95
N ASP A 316 14.32 -1.73 -0.97
CA ASP A 316 15.69 -1.22 -1.14
C ASP A 316 16.70 -2.35 -1.47
N GLU A 317 16.59 -3.50 -0.80
CA GLU A 317 17.40 -4.69 -1.08
C GLU A 317 17.18 -5.23 -2.51
N ILE A 318 15.93 -5.22 -3.01
CA ILE A 318 15.59 -5.60 -4.40
C ILE A 318 16.34 -4.71 -5.40
N VAL A 319 16.33 -3.39 -5.18
CA VAL A 319 17.06 -2.44 -6.05
C VAL A 319 18.56 -2.74 -6.03
N ARG A 320 19.15 -2.82 -4.84
CA ARG A 320 20.60 -3.05 -4.68
C ARG A 320 21.06 -4.37 -5.31
N PHE A 321 20.27 -5.43 -5.15
CA PHE A 321 20.59 -6.73 -5.73
C PHE A 321 20.51 -6.71 -7.26
N ALA A 322 19.51 -6.02 -7.83
CA ALA A 322 19.38 -5.86 -9.28
C ALA A 322 20.55 -5.08 -9.88
N ASP A 323 21.02 -4.03 -9.20
CA ASP A 323 22.16 -3.21 -9.66
C ASP A 323 23.51 -3.97 -9.59
N LEU A 324 23.68 -4.84 -8.60
CA LEU A 324 24.88 -5.70 -8.50
C LEU A 324 24.97 -6.72 -9.65
N ASN A 325 23.84 -7.20 -10.14
CA ASN A 325 23.77 -8.18 -11.22
C ASN A 325 23.86 -7.57 -12.63
N ARG A 326 23.87 -6.25 -12.76
CA ARG A 326 24.05 -5.53 -14.03
C ARG A 326 25.51 -5.29 -14.41
N LYS A 327 26.46 -5.59 -13.50
CA LYS A 327 27.90 -5.50 -13.70
C LYS A 327 28.47 -6.83 -14.13
#